data_4b980a5fac29d8d06f6ad1d04dd359e9
#
_entry.id   4b980a5fac29d8d06f6ad1d04dd359e9
#
_cell.length_a   1.000
_cell.length_b   1.000
_cell.length_c   1.000
_cell.angle_alpha   90.00
_cell.angle_beta   90.00
_cell.angle_gamma   90.00
#
_symmetry.space_group_name_H-M   'P 1'
#
loop_
_entity.id
_entity.type
_entity.pdbx_description
1 polymer ?
#
loop_
_entity_poly.entity_id
_entity_poly.type
_entity_poly.pdbx_seq_one_letter_code
_entity_poly.pdbx_strand_id
1 'polypeptide(L)'
;MTFIITLLVHLYKFTNTLPNIDSIMNYYSNQNILASGRWALSLACGLSSYYDLPWIIGLFSCLFISLTAVVIVKLFKIDNPILITLIGALIGSSPATIETFFFQFTADGYMLSMLLAALAVYFSRIDENRNTFKFFSIMCICLSCGIYQAYVSFALILAVCYFIDILLNHEYSKQDCINWMIKQVIIYSVSLFLYYIIWKLMMYLTGITPNDYQGISKLGKMNLQLLYVGLKNSIKTFILFFLQNNILKGRINAYTIFNIIFIIMAVIIIIISIVQTKLYSRKWALILFGLCLISIIPFSSIWFFTTDSVSYRAMMLQSMTILYIYTVILYEKYAKINFKNLACVFFIAVVINNSLIANINYFYLNLCYENTYAESLEIVMRIHQLQDNQTFKNVAFFGDKRDDMQFTLKDTVTNKYIKAEKDFVYGRDIYRSLIDDSDSLSNFIEVNYGLKLVPAKKSVINDISKSRELEGMKCWPAKDSMKVIDGTLVIKFNNNY
;
A
#
# COMPACT_ATOMS: atom_id res chain seq x y z
N MET A 1 -18.75 -0.66 14.50
CA MET A 1 -19.11 -0.02 13.20
C MET A 1 -17.96 -0.04 12.21
N THR A 2 -16.73 0.36 12.56
CA THR A 2 -15.54 0.32 11.64
C THR A 2 -15.39 -1.03 10.93
N PHE A 3 -15.43 -2.14 11.69
CA PHE A 3 -15.35 -3.49 11.14
C PHE A 3 -16.39 -3.75 10.05
N ILE A 4 -17.64 -3.42 10.33
CA ILE A 4 -18.76 -3.65 9.39
C ILE A 4 -18.60 -2.80 8.13
N ILE A 5 -18.24 -1.52 8.28
CA ILE A 5 -18.08 -0.63 7.13
C ILE A 5 -16.90 -1.10 6.26
N THR A 6 -15.75 -1.41 6.86
CA THR A 6 -14.59 -1.92 6.13
C THR A 6 -14.91 -3.24 5.42
N LEU A 7 -15.61 -4.15 6.11
CA LEU A 7 -16.06 -5.41 5.51
C LEU A 7 -16.95 -5.16 4.30
N LEU A 8 -17.96 -4.27 4.40
CA LEU A 8 -18.86 -3.95 3.30
C LEU A 8 -18.15 -3.29 2.11
N VAL A 9 -17.21 -2.38 2.36
CA VAL A 9 -16.42 -1.72 1.31
C VAL A 9 -15.63 -2.73 0.49
N HIS A 10 -15.08 -3.76 1.14
CA HIS A 10 -14.18 -4.73 0.53
C HIS A 10 -14.79 -6.13 0.36
N LEU A 11 -16.10 -6.27 0.57
CA LEU A 11 -16.79 -7.57 0.58
C LEU A 11 -16.52 -8.38 -0.70
N TYR A 12 -16.58 -7.71 -1.86
CA TYR A 12 -16.31 -8.36 -3.14
C TYR A 12 -14.88 -8.93 -3.20
N LYS A 13 -13.88 -8.19 -2.70
CA LYS A 13 -12.49 -8.66 -2.63
C LYS A 13 -12.32 -9.85 -1.67
N PHE A 14 -13.04 -9.85 -0.55
CA PHE A 14 -12.89 -10.88 0.48
C PHE A 14 -13.67 -12.17 0.18
N THR A 15 -14.63 -12.10 -0.75
CA THR A 15 -15.43 -13.27 -1.16
C THR A 15 -15.00 -13.85 -2.51
N ASN A 16 -14.04 -13.23 -3.19
CA ASN A 16 -13.56 -13.67 -4.49
C ASN A 16 -12.02 -13.75 -4.51
N THR A 17 -11.49 -14.72 -5.25
CA THR A 17 -10.07 -14.80 -5.53
C THR A 17 -9.73 -13.81 -6.64
N LEU A 18 -9.15 -12.68 -6.29
CA LEU A 18 -8.80 -11.59 -7.19
C LEU A 18 -7.28 -11.32 -7.11
N PRO A 19 -6.45 -12.18 -7.68
CA PRO A 19 -5.00 -12.01 -7.62
C PRO A 19 -4.56 -10.85 -8.50
N ASN A 20 -3.46 -10.21 -8.12
CA ASN A 20 -2.62 -9.43 -9.02
C ASN A 20 -1.43 -10.29 -9.47
N ILE A 21 -0.56 -9.76 -10.32
CA ILE A 21 0.60 -10.52 -10.82
C ILE A 21 1.56 -10.93 -9.69
N ASP A 22 1.78 -10.07 -8.69
CA ASP A 22 2.63 -10.40 -7.55
C ASP A 22 2.02 -11.55 -6.70
N SER A 23 0.69 -11.66 -6.67
CA SER A 23 -0.01 -12.78 -6.00
C SER A 23 0.30 -14.12 -6.65
N ILE A 24 0.41 -14.16 -7.98
CA ILE A 24 0.71 -15.40 -8.71
C ILE A 24 2.07 -15.98 -8.29
N MET A 25 3.06 -15.10 -8.08
CA MET A 25 4.41 -15.48 -7.63
C MET A 25 4.49 -15.82 -6.13
N ASN A 26 3.45 -15.46 -5.36
CA ASN A 26 3.42 -15.60 -3.91
C ASN A 26 2.33 -16.55 -3.38
N TYR A 27 1.64 -17.27 -4.25
CA TYR A 27 0.65 -18.27 -3.83
C TYR A 27 1.25 -19.27 -2.85
N TYR A 28 0.57 -19.45 -1.70
CA TYR A 28 0.94 -20.40 -0.65
C TYR A 28 2.35 -20.20 -0.12
N SER A 29 2.91 -19.00 -0.28
CA SER A 29 4.23 -18.65 0.25
C SER A 29 4.12 -18.26 1.72
N ASN A 30 5.13 -18.64 2.50
CA ASN A 30 5.24 -18.24 3.91
C ASN A 30 5.64 -16.76 4.11
N GLN A 31 5.73 -15.97 3.06
CA GLN A 31 6.08 -14.55 3.07
C GLN A 31 7.41 -14.22 3.77
N ASN A 32 8.38 -15.13 3.67
CA ASN A 32 9.70 -14.92 4.24
C ASN A 32 10.53 -13.97 3.36
N ILE A 33 10.31 -12.66 3.53
CA ILE A 33 10.95 -11.59 2.73
C ILE A 33 12.09 -10.94 3.56
N LEU A 34 12.91 -11.76 4.20
CA LEU A 34 14.02 -11.33 5.05
C LEU A 34 15.06 -10.49 4.28
N ALA A 35 15.33 -10.84 3.02
CA ALA A 35 16.29 -10.11 2.16
C ALA A 35 15.97 -8.61 2.01
N SER A 36 14.68 -8.22 2.10
CA SER A 36 14.23 -6.84 2.05
C SER A 36 13.91 -6.22 3.42
N GLY A 37 14.39 -6.82 4.51
CA GLY A 37 14.25 -6.31 5.87
C GLY A 37 12.90 -6.59 6.54
N ARG A 38 12.01 -7.38 5.94
CA ARG A 38 10.67 -7.70 6.47
C ARG A 38 10.70 -8.99 7.30
N TRP A 39 11.54 -9.02 8.32
CA TRP A 39 11.81 -10.23 9.10
C TRP A 39 10.63 -10.71 9.96
N ALA A 40 9.67 -9.84 10.28
CA ALA A 40 8.47 -10.20 11.05
C ALA A 40 7.24 -10.46 10.15
N LEU A 41 7.34 -10.26 8.82
CA LEU A 41 6.20 -10.38 7.91
C LEU A 41 5.65 -11.82 7.86
N SER A 42 6.53 -12.81 7.77
CA SER A 42 6.13 -14.22 7.78
C SER A 42 5.33 -14.58 9.02
N LEU A 43 5.76 -14.10 10.19
CA LEU A 43 5.03 -14.35 11.45
C LEU A 43 3.66 -13.66 11.45
N ALA A 44 3.58 -12.43 10.95
CA ALA A 44 2.34 -11.66 10.88
C ALA A 44 1.31 -12.29 9.92
N CYS A 45 1.73 -12.71 8.72
CA CYS A 45 0.86 -13.38 7.74
C CYS A 45 0.48 -14.80 8.17
N GLY A 46 1.28 -15.44 9.02
CA GLY A 46 0.98 -16.77 9.56
C GLY A 46 -0.27 -16.83 10.45
N LEU A 47 -0.77 -15.69 10.93
CA LEU A 47 -2.02 -15.61 11.70
C LEU A 47 -3.24 -16.05 10.88
N SER A 48 -3.29 -15.74 9.59
CA SER A 48 -4.37 -16.12 8.68
C SER A 48 -4.10 -17.43 7.92
N SER A 49 -3.05 -18.18 8.28
CA SER A 49 -2.44 -19.24 7.48
C SER A 49 -1.80 -18.71 6.17
N TYR A 50 -0.92 -19.49 5.56
CA TYR A 50 -0.25 -19.08 4.31
C TYR A 50 -1.03 -19.51 3.05
N TYR A 51 -2.33 -19.76 3.15
CA TYR A 51 -3.14 -20.31 2.04
C TYR A 51 -3.84 -19.25 1.16
N ASP A 52 -3.52 -17.97 1.32
CA ASP A 52 -4.15 -16.88 0.55
C ASP A 52 -5.68 -16.92 0.56
N LEU A 53 -6.26 -17.22 1.73
CA LEU A 53 -7.69 -17.30 1.91
C LEU A 53 -8.30 -15.88 1.98
N PRO A 54 -9.03 -15.43 0.95
CA PRO A 54 -9.47 -14.03 0.87
C PRO A 54 -10.29 -13.58 2.07
N TRP A 55 -11.22 -14.42 2.51
CA TRP A 55 -12.14 -14.08 3.58
C TRP A 55 -11.46 -14.02 4.95
N ILE A 56 -10.50 -14.94 5.27
CA ILE A 56 -9.86 -14.94 6.59
C ILE A 56 -8.84 -13.80 6.70
N ILE A 57 -8.06 -13.55 5.64
CA ILE A 57 -7.16 -12.40 5.55
C ILE A 57 -7.96 -11.10 5.67
N GLY A 58 -9.13 -11.03 5.00
CA GLY A 58 -10.05 -9.90 5.08
C GLY A 58 -10.57 -9.67 6.51
N LEU A 59 -10.99 -10.73 7.22
CA LEU A 59 -11.48 -10.62 8.59
C LEU A 59 -10.41 -10.12 9.55
N PHE A 60 -9.18 -10.67 9.51
CA PHE A 60 -8.07 -10.18 10.33
C PHE A 60 -7.71 -8.74 9.98
N SER A 61 -7.68 -8.39 8.70
CA SER A 61 -7.43 -7.01 8.25
C SER A 61 -8.48 -6.04 8.80
N CYS A 62 -9.78 -6.38 8.70
CA CYS A 62 -10.86 -5.58 9.27
C CYS A 62 -10.74 -5.44 10.80
N LEU A 63 -10.32 -6.49 11.49
CA LEU A 63 -10.07 -6.45 12.93
C LEU A 63 -8.95 -5.46 13.26
N PHE A 64 -7.79 -5.55 12.61
CA PHE A 64 -6.65 -4.68 12.86
C PHE A 64 -6.93 -3.21 12.49
N ILE A 65 -7.66 -2.96 11.40
CA ILE A 65 -8.14 -1.62 11.03
C ILE A 65 -9.06 -1.06 12.14
N SER A 66 -9.97 -1.90 12.65
CA SER A 66 -10.92 -1.48 13.70
C SER A 66 -10.21 -1.17 15.01
N LEU A 67 -9.24 -1.99 15.41
CA LEU A 67 -8.42 -1.74 16.58
C LEU A 67 -7.57 -0.47 16.41
N THR A 68 -7.03 -0.22 15.21
CA THR A 68 -6.32 1.02 14.89
C THR A 68 -7.22 2.24 15.08
N ALA A 69 -8.46 2.19 14.58
CA ALA A 69 -9.43 3.26 14.77
C ALA A 69 -9.73 3.50 16.27
N VAL A 70 -9.89 2.44 17.06
CA VAL A 70 -10.09 2.53 18.52
C VAL A 70 -8.88 3.20 19.20
N VAL A 71 -7.66 2.82 18.81
CA VAL A 71 -6.43 3.42 19.36
C VAL A 71 -6.36 4.92 19.03
N ILE A 72 -6.67 5.32 17.80
CA ILE A 72 -6.68 6.74 17.38
C ILE A 72 -7.75 7.51 18.15
N VAL A 73 -8.97 6.98 18.25
CA VAL A 73 -10.08 7.60 19.01
C VAL A 73 -9.68 7.82 20.47
N LYS A 74 -9.05 6.83 21.12
CA LYS A 74 -8.55 6.94 22.49
C LYS A 74 -7.39 7.92 22.62
N LEU A 75 -6.49 7.95 21.63
CA LEU A 75 -5.35 8.88 21.62
C LEU A 75 -5.81 10.34 21.67
N PHE A 76 -6.82 10.66 20.87
CA PHE A 76 -7.38 12.01 20.75
C PHE A 76 -8.57 12.28 21.66
N LYS A 77 -8.99 11.31 22.49
CA LYS A 77 -10.14 11.43 23.42
C LYS A 77 -11.43 11.89 22.74
N ILE A 78 -11.81 11.20 21.67
CA ILE A 78 -13.04 11.48 20.90
C ILE A 78 -14.19 10.62 21.43
N ASP A 79 -15.30 11.26 21.80
CA ASP A 79 -16.46 10.57 22.40
C ASP A 79 -17.69 10.56 21.47
N ASN A 80 -17.71 11.39 20.42
CA ASN A 80 -18.83 11.49 19.50
C ASN A 80 -18.95 10.22 18.62
N PRO A 81 -20.02 9.42 18.71
CA PRO A 81 -20.14 8.15 18.01
C PRO A 81 -20.18 8.28 16.48
N ILE A 82 -20.70 9.40 15.94
CA ILE A 82 -20.72 9.67 14.50
C ILE A 82 -19.28 9.86 14.00
N LEU A 83 -18.49 10.64 14.72
CA LEU A 83 -17.09 10.89 14.32
C LEU A 83 -16.21 9.66 14.52
N ILE A 84 -16.44 8.87 15.58
CA ILE A 84 -15.77 7.58 15.77
C ILE A 84 -16.03 6.66 14.58
N THR A 85 -17.28 6.60 14.13
CA THR A 85 -17.67 5.81 12.96
C THR A 85 -17.02 6.34 11.69
N LEU A 86 -16.98 7.65 11.52
CA LEU A 86 -16.40 8.31 10.35
C LEU A 86 -14.87 8.12 10.27
N ILE A 87 -14.17 8.25 11.40
CA ILE A 87 -12.72 7.95 11.50
C ILE A 87 -12.45 6.51 11.03
N GLY A 88 -13.21 5.56 11.52
CA GLY A 88 -13.07 4.17 11.11
C GLY A 88 -13.39 3.92 9.63
N ALA A 89 -14.42 4.57 9.12
CA ALA A 89 -14.80 4.49 7.70
C ALA A 89 -13.71 5.08 6.77
N LEU A 90 -13.10 6.20 7.16
CA LEU A 90 -12.02 6.83 6.41
C LEU A 90 -10.76 5.96 6.37
N ILE A 91 -10.41 5.27 7.47
CA ILE A 91 -9.29 4.30 7.45
C ILE A 91 -9.63 3.14 6.53
N GLY A 92 -10.80 2.54 6.71
CA GLY A 92 -11.22 1.35 5.96
C GLY A 92 -11.36 1.60 4.45
N SER A 93 -11.83 2.79 4.03
CA SER A 93 -12.03 3.14 2.62
C SER A 93 -10.89 3.94 2.00
N SER A 94 -9.77 4.12 2.71
CA SER A 94 -8.67 4.96 2.17
C SER A 94 -8.02 4.32 0.94
N PRO A 95 -7.51 5.13 -0.01
CA PRO A 95 -6.78 4.64 -1.17
C PRO A 95 -5.63 3.69 -0.81
N ALA A 96 -4.92 3.99 0.27
CA ALA A 96 -3.82 3.17 0.74
C ALA A 96 -4.29 1.80 1.27
N THR A 97 -5.42 1.73 1.95
CA THR A 97 -6.05 0.47 2.39
C THR A 97 -6.53 -0.34 1.18
N ILE A 98 -7.17 0.32 0.20
CA ILE A 98 -7.65 -0.33 -1.02
C ILE A 98 -6.49 -1.00 -1.76
N GLU A 99 -5.39 -0.27 -1.99
CA GLU A 99 -4.22 -0.84 -2.68
C GLU A 99 -3.56 -1.96 -1.86
N THR A 100 -3.57 -1.88 -0.53
CA THR A 100 -3.07 -2.97 0.30
C THR A 100 -3.81 -4.27 0.03
N PHE A 101 -5.12 -4.23 -0.22
CA PHE A 101 -5.90 -5.43 -0.54
C PHE A 101 -5.67 -5.98 -1.96
N PHE A 102 -5.01 -5.25 -2.84
CA PHE A 102 -4.53 -5.85 -4.10
C PHE A 102 -3.38 -6.83 -3.86
N PHE A 103 -2.60 -6.60 -2.81
CA PHE A 103 -1.53 -7.49 -2.33
C PHE A 103 -2.04 -8.35 -1.18
N GLN A 104 -3.11 -9.11 -1.44
CA GLN A 104 -3.86 -9.83 -0.43
C GLN A 104 -3.01 -10.74 0.45
N PHE A 105 -2.03 -11.43 -0.14
CA PHE A 105 -1.12 -12.37 0.53
C PHE A 105 -0.30 -11.75 1.69
N THR A 106 -0.29 -10.42 1.83
CA THR A 106 0.39 -9.69 2.93
C THR A 106 -0.53 -8.71 3.65
N ALA A 107 -1.81 -8.62 3.28
CA ALA A 107 -2.69 -7.53 3.70
C ALA A 107 -2.94 -7.52 5.22
N ASP A 108 -3.20 -8.66 5.84
CA ASP A 108 -3.42 -8.76 7.28
C ASP A 108 -2.15 -8.42 8.08
N GLY A 109 -0.99 -8.89 7.62
CA GLY A 109 0.30 -8.50 8.21
C GLY A 109 0.52 -6.99 8.13
N TYR A 110 0.20 -6.36 7.01
CA TYR A 110 0.33 -4.91 6.86
C TYR A 110 -0.66 -4.14 7.74
N MET A 111 -1.90 -4.61 7.88
CA MET A 111 -2.86 -3.98 8.80
C MET A 111 -2.46 -4.17 10.27
N LEU A 112 -1.83 -5.29 10.63
CA LEU A 112 -1.21 -5.48 11.95
C LEU A 112 -0.06 -4.48 12.17
N SER A 113 0.78 -4.25 11.17
CA SER A 113 1.86 -3.24 11.22
C SER A 113 1.30 -1.83 11.48
N MET A 114 0.18 -1.47 10.84
CA MET A 114 -0.52 -0.20 11.09
C MET A 114 -1.01 -0.09 12.54
N LEU A 115 -1.61 -1.15 13.07
CA LEU A 115 -2.05 -1.20 14.47
C LEU A 115 -0.88 -1.00 15.44
N LEU A 116 0.24 -1.71 15.22
CA LEU A 116 1.45 -1.57 16.03
C LEU A 116 1.99 -0.14 15.98
N ALA A 117 2.02 0.47 14.80
CA ALA A 117 2.43 1.87 14.63
C ALA A 117 1.53 2.84 15.42
N ALA A 118 0.20 2.63 15.42
CA ALA A 118 -0.72 3.44 16.22
C ALA A 118 -0.53 3.23 17.73
N LEU A 119 -0.36 1.97 18.17
CA LEU A 119 -0.11 1.62 19.57
C LEU A 119 1.18 2.25 20.09
N ALA A 120 2.23 2.33 19.26
CA ALA A 120 3.48 2.96 19.65
C ALA A 120 3.28 4.42 20.03
N VAL A 121 2.51 5.18 19.26
CA VAL A 121 2.19 6.58 19.56
C VAL A 121 1.31 6.66 20.82
N TYR A 122 0.34 5.77 20.96
CA TYR A 122 -0.53 5.71 22.12
C TYR A 122 0.25 5.45 23.42
N PHE A 123 1.24 4.56 23.42
CA PHE A 123 2.08 4.26 24.58
C PHE A 123 3.10 5.36 24.88
N SER A 124 3.46 6.20 23.91
CA SER A 124 4.42 7.31 24.09
C SER A 124 3.77 8.67 24.36
N ARG A 125 2.49 8.72 24.76
CA ARG A 125 1.76 9.96 25.07
C ARG A 125 2.53 10.85 26.05
N ILE A 126 2.22 12.15 26.03
CA ILE A 126 2.92 13.15 26.86
C ILE A 126 2.70 12.92 28.36
N ASP A 127 1.50 12.49 28.74
CA ASP A 127 1.09 12.17 30.11
C ASP A 127 1.58 10.79 30.60
N GLU A 128 2.18 10.00 29.71
CA GLU A 128 2.63 8.65 30.04
C GLU A 128 4.16 8.59 30.18
N ASN A 129 4.65 8.43 31.40
CA ASN A 129 6.08 8.43 31.70
C ASN A 129 6.63 7.08 32.20
N ARG A 130 5.77 6.07 32.39
CA ARG A 130 6.20 4.73 32.84
C ARG A 130 7.16 4.09 31.85
N ASN A 131 8.26 3.54 32.35
CA ASN A 131 9.27 2.89 31.50
C ASN A 131 8.71 1.67 30.75
N THR A 132 7.74 0.98 31.33
CA THR A 132 7.01 -0.13 30.68
C THR A 132 6.33 0.30 29.38
N PHE A 133 5.68 1.47 29.38
CA PHE A 133 5.03 1.97 28.16
C PHE A 133 6.03 2.48 27.12
N LYS A 134 7.16 3.05 27.55
CA LYS A 134 8.27 3.39 26.64
C LYS A 134 8.81 2.13 25.96
N PHE A 135 9.00 1.05 26.73
CA PHE A 135 9.42 -0.25 26.19
C PHE A 135 8.41 -0.79 25.17
N PHE A 136 7.10 -0.79 25.48
CA PHE A 136 6.08 -1.22 24.54
C PHE A 136 6.05 -0.34 23.27
N SER A 137 6.24 0.98 23.40
CA SER A 137 6.33 1.87 22.23
C SER A 137 7.50 1.50 21.33
N ILE A 138 8.69 1.24 21.90
CA ILE A 138 9.88 0.81 21.16
C ILE A 138 9.63 -0.52 20.45
N MET A 139 9.07 -1.51 21.15
CA MET A 139 8.78 -2.82 20.57
C MET A 139 7.74 -2.75 19.44
N CYS A 140 6.71 -1.93 19.61
CA CYS A 140 5.68 -1.73 18.58
C CYS A 140 6.26 -1.11 17.29
N ILE A 141 7.13 -0.09 17.37
CA ILE A 141 7.79 0.48 16.17
C ILE A 141 8.74 -0.55 15.54
N CYS A 142 9.53 -1.24 16.36
CA CYS A 142 10.47 -2.25 15.88
C CYS A 142 9.75 -3.37 15.12
N LEU A 143 8.68 -3.93 15.67
CA LEU A 143 7.87 -4.98 15.03
C LEU A 143 7.14 -4.44 13.80
N SER A 144 6.55 -3.26 13.87
CA SER A 144 5.91 -2.61 12.72
C SER A 144 6.89 -2.45 11.56
N CYS A 145 8.10 -1.97 11.82
CA CYS A 145 9.20 -1.91 10.84
C CYS A 145 9.57 -3.29 10.30
N GLY A 146 9.65 -4.29 11.17
CA GLY A 146 9.99 -5.66 10.82
C GLY A 146 8.94 -6.35 9.95
N ILE A 147 7.67 -5.92 10.02
CA ILE A 147 6.61 -6.35 9.12
C ILE A 147 6.69 -5.53 7.81
N TYR A 148 6.61 -4.20 7.90
CA TYR A 148 6.70 -3.33 6.73
C TYR A 148 7.18 -1.93 7.08
N GLN A 149 8.35 -1.55 6.59
CA GLN A 149 9.03 -0.29 6.95
C GLN A 149 8.22 0.98 6.64
N ALA A 150 7.30 0.93 5.68
CA ALA A 150 6.49 2.08 5.29
C ALA A 150 5.60 2.61 6.44
N TYR A 151 5.24 1.76 7.41
CA TYR A 151 4.39 2.16 8.53
C TYR A 151 5.08 3.01 9.59
N VAL A 152 6.41 3.18 9.53
CA VAL A 152 7.11 4.22 10.31
C VAL A 152 6.56 5.61 9.97
N SER A 153 6.28 5.88 8.69
CA SER A 153 5.64 7.14 8.28
C SER A 153 4.25 7.32 8.90
N PHE A 154 3.47 6.24 9.02
CA PHE A 154 2.18 6.29 9.70
C PHE A 154 2.34 6.70 11.17
N ALA A 155 3.27 6.06 11.90
CA ALA A 155 3.55 6.42 13.29
C ALA A 155 4.05 7.86 13.43
N LEU A 156 4.94 8.32 12.54
CA LEU A 156 5.48 9.69 12.55
C LEU A 156 4.38 10.73 12.33
N ILE A 157 3.52 10.56 11.32
CA ILE A 157 2.44 11.51 11.05
C ILE A 157 1.40 11.51 12.17
N LEU A 158 1.08 10.33 12.73
CA LEU A 158 0.19 10.26 13.88
C LEU A 158 0.78 10.98 15.11
N ALA A 159 2.09 10.84 15.37
CA ALA A 159 2.79 11.55 16.43
C ALA A 159 2.82 13.07 16.20
N VAL A 160 3.05 13.51 14.95
CA VAL A 160 2.99 14.94 14.57
C VAL A 160 1.58 15.50 14.80
N CYS A 161 0.53 14.80 14.35
CA CYS A 161 -0.85 15.22 14.57
C CYS A 161 -1.20 15.28 16.08
N TYR A 162 -0.75 14.30 16.85
CA TYR A 162 -0.93 14.29 18.30
C TYR A 162 -0.19 15.47 18.96
N PHE A 163 1.01 15.80 18.49
CA PHE A 163 1.76 16.95 19.01
C PHE A 163 1.09 18.29 18.67
N ILE A 164 0.53 18.41 17.47
CA ILE A 164 -0.30 19.58 17.10
C ILE A 164 -1.51 19.70 18.06
N ASP A 165 -2.17 18.60 18.41
CA ASP A 165 -3.27 18.58 19.37
C ASP A 165 -2.81 19.08 20.77
N ILE A 166 -1.64 18.65 21.23
CA ILE A 166 -1.01 19.13 22.48
C ILE A 166 -0.77 20.65 22.45
N LEU A 167 -0.24 21.16 21.34
CA LEU A 167 0.03 22.60 21.20
C LEU A 167 -1.25 23.45 21.23
N LEU A 168 -2.33 22.92 20.63
CA LEU A 168 -3.65 23.60 20.59
C LEU A 168 -4.36 23.57 21.94
N ASN A 169 -4.17 22.52 22.76
CA ASN A 169 -4.91 22.33 23.99
C ASN A 169 -4.44 23.19 25.16
N HIS A 170 -3.28 23.82 25.09
CA HIS A 170 -2.70 24.71 26.09
C HIS A 170 -2.43 24.14 27.50
N GLU A 171 -2.60 22.84 27.68
CA GLU A 171 -2.43 22.18 29.01
C GLU A 171 -0.95 22.00 29.42
N TYR A 172 -0.03 22.05 28.46
CA TYR A 172 1.36 21.70 28.67
C TYR A 172 2.31 22.90 28.56
N SER A 173 3.33 22.92 29.41
CA SER A 173 4.38 23.90 29.34
C SER A 173 5.31 23.72 28.14
N LYS A 174 6.10 24.74 27.79
CA LYS A 174 7.13 24.64 26.78
C LYS A 174 8.12 23.50 27.06
N GLN A 175 8.47 23.34 28.35
CA GLN A 175 9.44 22.31 28.79
C GLN A 175 8.86 20.89 28.57
N ASP A 176 7.57 20.67 28.88
CA ASP A 176 6.93 19.38 28.72
C ASP A 176 6.90 18.99 27.22
N CYS A 177 6.58 19.95 26.34
CA CYS A 177 6.60 19.76 24.89
C CYS A 177 8.00 19.38 24.38
N ILE A 178 9.05 20.09 24.84
CA ILE A 178 10.44 19.78 24.46
C ILE A 178 10.85 18.39 24.97
N ASN A 179 10.54 18.08 26.24
CA ASN A 179 10.84 16.78 26.82
C ASN A 179 10.16 15.65 26.08
N TRP A 180 8.89 15.85 25.65
CA TRP A 180 8.19 14.87 24.85
C TRP A 180 8.82 14.69 23.47
N MET A 181 9.21 15.77 22.79
CA MET A 181 9.92 15.68 21.50
C MET A 181 11.23 14.88 21.64
N ILE A 182 12.02 15.16 22.67
CA ILE A 182 13.26 14.41 22.96
C ILE A 182 12.94 12.93 23.19
N LYS A 183 11.89 12.64 23.99
CA LYS A 183 11.40 11.27 24.23
C LYS A 183 11.06 10.57 22.92
N GLN A 184 10.36 11.23 21.98
CA GLN A 184 10.04 10.65 20.69
C GLN A 184 11.32 10.34 19.88
N VAL A 185 12.25 11.27 19.79
CA VAL A 185 13.52 11.06 19.07
C VAL A 185 14.25 9.83 19.63
N ILE A 186 14.32 9.67 20.95
CA ILE A 186 14.96 8.52 21.60
C ILE A 186 14.20 7.23 21.25
N ILE A 187 12.87 7.21 21.38
CA ILE A 187 12.04 6.03 21.08
C ILE A 187 12.25 5.57 19.65
N TYR A 188 12.11 6.49 18.65
CA TYR A 188 12.28 6.12 17.25
C TYR A 188 13.71 5.66 16.94
N SER A 189 14.74 6.36 17.48
CA SER A 189 16.14 5.99 17.26
C SER A 189 16.46 4.60 17.79
N VAL A 190 16.04 4.30 19.04
CA VAL A 190 16.24 3.00 19.68
C VAL A 190 15.47 1.90 18.92
N SER A 191 14.24 2.19 18.50
CA SER A 191 13.40 1.23 17.76
C SER A 191 14.01 0.85 16.41
N LEU A 192 14.46 1.84 15.63
CA LEU A 192 15.08 1.61 14.32
C LEU A 192 16.44 0.92 14.45
N PHE A 193 17.20 1.24 15.50
CA PHE A 193 18.45 0.56 15.81
C PHE A 193 18.21 -0.93 16.17
N LEU A 194 17.22 -1.20 17.02
CA LEU A 194 16.83 -2.56 17.39
C LEU A 194 16.34 -3.35 16.17
N TYR A 195 15.48 -2.74 15.34
CA TYR A 195 15.03 -3.31 14.07
C TYR A 195 16.22 -3.72 13.18
N TYR A 196 17.20 -2.82 13.04
CA TYR A 196 18.38 -3.08 12.21
C TYR A 196 19.26 -4.21 12.75
N ILE A 197 19.47 -4.26 14.07
CA ILE A 197 20.24 -5.35 14.73
C ILE A 197 19.53 -6.69 14.50
N ILE A 198 18.21 -6.78 14.75
CA ILE A 198 17.45 -8.03 14.57
C ILE A 198 17.53 -8.48 13.11
N TRP A 199 17.34 -7.57 12.17
CA TRP A 199 17.45 -7.87 10.74
C TRP A 199 18.82 -8.44 10.38
N LYS A 200 19.90 -7.77 10.79
CA LYS A 200 21.28 -8.24 10.54
C LYS A 200 21.58 -9.58 11.18
N LEU A 201 21.12 -9.79 12.40
CA LEU A 201 21.26 -11.06 13.11
C LEU A 201 20.55 -12.20 12.37
N MET A 202 19.30 -11.99 11.96
CA MET A 202 18.53 -13.00 11.23
C MET A 202 19.16 -13.33 9.87
N MET A 203 19.68 -12.33 9.16
CA MET A 203 20.40 -12.54 7.90
C MET A 203 21.69 -13.35 8.11
N TYR A 204 22.44 -13.04 9.16
CA TYR A 204 23.64 -13.80 9.52
C TYR A 204 23.31 -15.26 9.84
N LEU A 205 22.25 -15.52 10.64
CA LEU A 205 21.83 -16.87 11.02
C LEU A 205 21.29 -17.69 9.85
N THR A 206 20.67 -17.05 8.86
CA THR A 206 20.06 -17.73 7.70
C THR A 206 20.96 -17.80 6.48
N GLY A 207 22.10 -17.09 6.47
CA GLY A 207 23.00 -16.97 5.31
C GLY A 207 22.40 -16.20 4.12
N ILE A 208 21.25 -15.53 4.29
CA ILE A 208 20.59 -14.75 3.23
C ILE A 208 21.31 -13.42 3.06
N THR A 209 21.58 -13.03 1.81
CA THR A 209 22.15 -11.71 1.48
C THR A 209 21.04 -10.66 1.23
N PRO A 210 21.28 -9.37 1.55
CA PRO A 210 20.31 -8.32 1.25
C PRO A 210 20.02 -8.24 -0.24
N ASN A 211 18.74 -8.13 -0.59
CA ASN A 211 18.35 -7.82 -1.95
C ASN A 211 18.36 -6.29 -2.13
N ASP A 212 18.79 -5.79 -3.30
CA ASP A 212 18.75 -4.37 -3.62
C ASP A 212 17.34 -3.87 -4.03
N TYR A 213 16.34 -4.53 -3.51
CA TYR A 213 14.94 -4.13 -3.73
C TYR A 213 14.68 -2.75 -3.11
N GLN A 214 14.28 -1.80 -3.96
CA GLN A 214 13.98 -0.42 -3.58
C GLN A 214 15.12 0.26 -2.80
N GLY A 215 16.37 -0.10 -3.07
CA GLY A 215 17.54 0.56 -2.53
C GLY A 215 17.85 0.29 -1.05
N ILE A 216 17.30 -0.77 -0.47
CA ILE A 216 17.57 -1.15 0.94
C ILE A 216 19.06 -1.35 1.21
N SER A 217 19.85 -1.78 0.22
CA SER A 217 21.30 -1.90 0.32
C SER A 217 22.02 -0.57 0.57
N LYS A 218 21.38 0.56 0.25
CA LYS A 218 21.91 1.92 0.42
C LYS A 218 21.51 2.59 1.73
N LEU A 219 20.74 1.90 2.60
CA LEU A 219 20.36 2.41 3.92
C LEU A 219 21.59 2.88 4.71
N GLY A 220 21.53 4.12 5.22
CA GLY A 220 22.62 4.73 6.00
C GLY A 220 23.65 5.53 5.19
N LYS A 221 23.58 5.55 3.86
CA LYS A 221 24.46 6.38 3.00
C LYS A 221 23.80 7.71 2.66
N MET A 222 23.46 8.51 3.69
CA MET A 222 22.86 9.84 3.48
C MET A 222 23.88 10.84 2.93
N ASN A 223 23.47 11.56 1.89
CA ASN A 223 24.18 12.73 1.36
C ASN A 223 23.17 13.85 1.02
N LEU A 224 23.66 15.07 0.80
CA LEU A 224 22.82 16.24 0.49
C LEU A 224 21.97 16.03 -0.78
N GLN A 225 22.49 15.34 -1.77
CA GLN A 225 21.77 15.03 -3.00
C GLN A 225 20.58 14.10 -2.72
N LEU A 226 20.77 13.09 -1.88
CA LEU A 226 19.69 12.16 -1.51
C LEU A 226 18.59 12.88 -0.70
N LEU A 227 18.96 13.82 0.18
CA LEU A 227 18.00 14.65 0.90
C LEU A 227 17.15 15.50 -0.06
N TYR A 228 17.78 16.14 -1.05
CA TYR A 228 17.08 16.94 -2.06
C TYR A 228 16.13 16.07 -2.90
N VAL A 229 16.62 14.93 -3.41
CA VAL A 229 15.82 13.99 -4.20
C VAL A 229 14.66 13.43 -3.35
N GLY A 230 14.91 13.08 -2.10
CA GLY A 230 13.91 12.61 -1.16
C GLY A 230 12.80 13.64 -0.94
N LEU A 231 13.14 14.90 -0.71
CA LEU A 231 12.16 15.98 -0.52
C LEU A 231 11.33 16.20 -1.80
N LYS A 232 11.98 16.25 -2.97
CA LYS A 232 11.31 16.37 -4.27
C LYS A 232 10.33 15.22 -4.50
N ASN A 233 10.74 13.98 -4.22
CA ASN A 233 9.89 12.80 -4.36
C ASN A 233 8.74 12.80 -3.36
N SER A 234 8.95 13.25 -2.13
CA SER A 234 7.90 13.38 -1.11
C SER A 234 6.84 14.39 -1.53
N ILE A 235 7.24 15.55 -2.04
CA ILE A 235 6.30 16.57 -2.57
C ILE A 235 5.52 16.00 -3.75
N LYS A 236 6.22 15.37 -4.72
CA LYS A 236 5.58 14.75 -5.88
C LYS A 236 4.56 13.67 -5.46
N THR A 237 4.92 12.85 -4.49
CA THR A 237 4.07 11.78 -3.96
C THR A 237 2.84 12.35 -3.25
N PHE A 238 3.00 13.41 -2.47
CA PHE A 238 1.89 14.11 -1.84
C PHE A 238 0.89 14.64 -2.88
N ILE A 239 1.40 15.30 -3.92
CA ILE A 239 0.57 15.80 -5.04
C ILE A 239 -0.10 14.63 -5.77
N LEU A 240 0.63 13.55 -6.05
CA LEU A 240 0.06 12.37 -6.71
C LEU A 240 -1.04 11.71 -5.89
N PHE A 241 -0.87 11.59 -4.57
CA PHE A 241 -1.86 10.96 -3.70
C PHE A 241 -3.18 11.73 -3.67
N PHE A 242 -3.14 13.04 -3.52
CA PHE A 242 -4.36 13.85 -3.40
C PHE A 242 -4.92 14.32 -4.75
N LEU A 243 -4.06 14.65 -5.72
CA LEU A 243 -4.47 15.32 -6.97
C LEU A 243 -4.22 14.49 -8.23
N GLN A 244 -3.48 13.39 -8.13
CA GLN A 244 -3.22 12.41 -9.21
C GLN A 244 -2.68 12.97 -10.52
N ASN A 245 -2.03 14.14 -10.49
CA ASN A 245 -1.64 14.89 -11.69
C ASN A 245 -2.80 15.21 -12.67
N ASN A 246 -4.05 14.93 -12.29
CA ASN A 246 -5.19 15.14 -13.20
C ASN A 246 -5.40 16.60 -13.54
N ILE A 247 -5.08 17.53 -12.62
CA ILE A 247 -5.16 18.97 -12.86
C ILE A 247 -4.18 19.37 -13.98
N LEU A 248 -2.94 18.86 -13.94
CA LEU A 248 -1.91 19.19 -14.93
C LEU A 248 -2.19 18.52 -16.29
N LYS A 249 -2.90 17.39 -16.30
CA LYS A 249 -3.32 16.66 -17.51
C LYS A 249 -4.67 17.13 -18.08
N GLY A 250 -5.31 18.12 -17.46
CA GLY A 250 -6.64 18.61 -17.87
C GLY A 250 -7.78 17.61 -17.66
N ARG A 251 -7.56 16.56 -16.85
CA ARG A 251 -8.56 15.54 -16.52
C ARG A 251 -8.93 15.67 -15.05
N ILE A 252 -10.11 16.15 -14.77
CA ILE A 252 -10.63 16.27 -13.39
C ILE A 252 -11.65 15.17 -13.17
N ASN A 253 -11.43 14.33 -12.16
CA ASN A 253 -12.37 13.28 -11.73
C ASN A 253 -12.96 13.63 -10.35
N ALA A 254 -13.94 12.85 -9.90
CA ALA A 254 -14.61 13.05 -8.62
C ALA A 254 -13.61 13.00 -7.44
N TYR A 255 -12.64 12.07 -7.47
CA TYR A 255 -11.61 11.96 -6.44
C TYR A 255 -10.79 13.25 -6.32
N THR A 256 -10.32 13.80 -7.43
CA THR A 256 -9.55 15.06 -7.44
C THR A 256 -10.38 16.20 -6.90
N ILE A 257 -11.67 16.30 -7.27
CA ILE A 257 -12.57 17.34 -6.77
C ILE A 257 -12.74 17.23 -5.25
N PHE A 258 -13.05 16.04 -4.74
CA PHE A 258 -13.18 15.81 -3.29
C PHE A 258 -11.90 16.18 -2.54
N ASN A 259 -10.74 15.85 -3.09
CA ASN A 259 -9.46 16.16 -2.45
C ASN A 259 -9.11 17.66 -2.49
N ILE A 260 -9.47 18.39 -3.54
CA ILE A 260 -9.34 19.86 -3.57
C ILE A 260 -10.21 20.48 -2.47
N ILE A 261 -11.48 20.05 -2.38
CA ILE A 261 -12.40 20.53 -1.34
C ILE A 261 -11.85 20.18 0.05
N PHE A 262 -11.33 18.95 0.22
CA PHE A 262 -10.69 18.50 1.46
C PHE A 262 -9.51 19.41 1.85
N ILE A 263 -8.59 19.70 0.94
CA ILE A 263 -7.42 20.55 1.22
C ILE A 263 -7.86 21.95 1.64
N ILE A 264 -8.81 22.54 0.90
CA ILE A 264 -9.35 23.87 1.24
C ILE A 264 -9.99 23.83 2.64
N MET A 265 -10.81 22.83 2.92
CA MET A 265 -11.48 22.66 4.20
C MET A 265 -10.46 22.45 5.34
N ALA A 266 -9.44 21.64 5.13
CA ALA A 266 -8.37 21.41 6.11
C ALA A 266 -7.62 22.71 6.45
N VAL A 267 -7.27 23.53 5.45
CA VAL A 267 -6.64 24.83 5.66
C VAL A 267 -7.54 25.77 6.47
N ILE A 268 -8.82 25.83 6.13
CA ILE A 268 -9.80 26.66 6.86
C ILE A 268 -9.91 26.20 8.31
N ILE A 269 -10.05 24.90 8.57
CA ILE A 269 -10.15 24.32 9.91
C ILE A 269 -8.88 24.62 10.72
N ILE A 270 -7.69 24.49 10.12
CA ILE A 270 -6.43 24.84 10.77
C ILE A 270 -6.39 26.30 11.18
N ILE A 271 -6.77 27.22 10.30
CA ILE A 271 -6.80 28.66 10.60
C ILE A 271 -7.79 28.94 11.74
N ILE A 272 -8.98 28.37 11.69
CA ILE A 272 -9.99 28.53 12.74
C ILE A 272 -9.49 27.97 14.07
N SER A 273 -8.84 26.80 14.06
CA SER A 273 -8.27 26.20 15.27
C SER A 273 -7.22 27.11 15.91
N ILE A 274 -6.32 27.71 15.11
CA ILE A 274 -5.32 28.67 15.60
C ILE A 274 -6.00 29.89 16.23
N VAL A 275 -7.04 30.43 15.61
CA VAL A 275 -7.75 31.63 16.11
C VAL A 275 -8.53 31.31 17.38
N GLN A 276 -9.30 30.23 17.39
CA GLN A 276 -10.16 29.88 18.54
C GLN A 276 -9.35 29.48 19.79
N THR A 277 -8.25 28.75 19.59
CA THR A 277 -7.34 28.41 20.69
C THR A 277 -6.39 29.55 21.07
N LYS A 278 -6.41 30.67 20.35
CA LYS A 278 -5.47 31.78 20.53
C LYS A 278 -4.00 31.33 20.51
N LEU A 279 -3.67 30.33 19.70
CA LEU A 279 -2.29 29.79 19.60
C LEU A 279 -1.27 30.87 19.26
N TYR A 280 -1.69 31.90 18.50
CA TYR A 280 -0.87 33.05 18.11
C TYR A 280 -0.33 33.85 19.31
N SER A 281 -0.97 33.78 20.47
CA SER A 281 -0.47 34.46 21.70
C SER A 281 0.78 33.81 22.28
N ARG A 282 1.02 32.53 21.95
CA ARG A 282 2.20 31.75 22.39
C ARG A 282 3.18 31.58 21.23
N LYS A 283 4.04 32.55 20.99
CA LYS A 283 4.98 32.58 19.84
C LYS A 283 5.77 31.27 19.67
N TRP A 284 6.27 30.69 20.77
CA TRP A 284 7.01 29.43 20.70
C TRP A 284 6.16 28.25 20.23
N ALA A 285 4.89 28.18 20.66
CA ALA A 285 3.97 27.12 20.26
C ALA A 285 3.57 27.28 18.80
N LEU A 286 3.36 28.51 18.33
CA LEU A 286 3.08 28.81 16.93
C LEU A 286 4.25 28.41 16.00
N ILE A 287 5.50 28.65 16.43
CA ILE A 287 6.68 28.21 15.68
C ILE A 287 6.73 26.67 15.58
N LEU A 288 6.57 25.97 16.72
CA LEU A 288 6.55 24.50 16.72
C LEU A 288 5.40 23.96 15.86
N PHE A 289 4.22 24.57 15.92
CA PHE A 289 3.08 24.23 15.09
C PHE A 289 3.41 24.36 13.59
N GLY A 290 4.03 25.47 13.18
CA GLY A 290 4.50 25.68 11.81
C GLY A 290 5.53 24.62 11.36
N LEU A 291 6.50 24.28 12.23
CA LEU A 291 7.46 23.22 11.97
C LEU A 291 6.78 21.84 11.80
N CYS A 292 5.76 21.54 12.62
CA CYS A 292 4.95 20.33 12.47
C CYS A 292 4.26 20.28 11.10
N LEU A 293 3.62 21.38 10.67
CA LEU A 293 2.98 21.41 9.35
C LEU A 293 3.97 21.18 8.20
N ILE A 294 5.15 21.79 8.26
CA ILE A 294 6.21 21.60 7.26
C ILE A 294 6.71 20.15 7.27
N SER A 295 6.80 19.51 8.43
CA SER A 295 7.29 18.14 8.55
C SER A 295 6.31 17.06 8.04
N ILE A 296 5.04 17.39 7.82
CA ILE A 296 4.03 16.43 7.33
C ILE A 296 4.46 15.82 5.99
N ILE A 297 4.91 16.64 5.04
CA ILE A 297 5.28 16.16 3.70
C ILE A 297 6.46 15.17 3.76
N PRO A 298 7.63 15.50 4.33
CA PRO A 298 8.75 14.56 4.38
C PRO A 298 8.46 13.33 5.25
N PHE A 299 7.75 13.48 6.36
CA PHE A 299 7.46 12.35 7.25
C PHE A 299 6.39 11.40 6.69
N SER A 300 5.51 11.88 5.82
CA SER A 300 4.50 11.02 5.19
C SER A 300 5.10 9.94 4.27
N SER A 301 6.33 10.13 3.81
CA SER A 301 7.03 9.24 2.87
C SER A 301 8.54 9.19 3.15
N ILE A 302 8.90 8.92 4.41
CA ILE A 302 10.28 9.01 4.90
C ILE A 302 11.26 8.07 4.17
N TRP A 303 10.78 6.98 3.59
CA TRP A 303 11.62 6.05 2.82
C TRP A 303 12.25 6.66 1.57
N PHE A 304 11.69 7.75 1.00
CA PHE A 304 12.34 8.45 -0.11
C PHE A 304 13.68 9.09 0.26
N PHE A 305 13.95 9.24 1.56
CA PHE A 305 15.23 9.75 2.04
C PHE A 305 16.28 8.64 2.23
N THR A 306 15.89 7.39 2.06
CA THR A 306 16.80 6.25 2.17
C THR A 306 17.38 5.81 0.82
N THR A 307 16.70 6.14 -0.29
CA THR A 307 17.09 5.74 -1.65
C THR A 307 16.42 6.60 -2.71
N ASP A 308 17.03 6.69 -3.89
CA ASP A 308 16.54 7.37 -5.09
C ASP A 308 15.68 6.47 -6.01
N SER A 309 15.64 5.17 -5.74
CA SER A 309 15.04 4.15 -6.62
C SER A 309 13.66 3.65 -6.18
N VAL A 310 13.02 4.29 -5.20
CA VAL A 310 11.68 3.87 -4.74
C VAL A 310 10.59 4.27 -5.73
N SER A 311 9.81 3.29 -6.15
CA SER A 311 8.59 3.53 -6.94
C SER A 311 7.43 3.96 -6.03
N TYR A 312 6.54 4.80 -6.56
CA TYR A 312 5.30 5.18 -5.90
C TYR A 312 4.34 3.99 -5.82
N ARG A 313 3.83 3.75 -4.60
CA ARG A 313 2.75 2.80 -4.33
C ARG A 313 1.85 3.39 -3.23
N ALA A 314 0.53 3.48 -3.46
CA ALA A 314 -0.38 4.09 -2.50
C ALA A 314 -0.44 3.30 -1.18
N MET A 315 -0.28 1.98 -1.19
CA MET A 315 -0.24 1.15 0.02
C MET A 315 0.88 1.55 1.00
N MET A 316 1.95 2.19 0.52
CA MET A 316 3.02 2.72 1.36
C MET A 316 2.63 4.06 2.03
N LEU A 317 1.50 4.65 1.66
CA LEU A 317 1.07 6.00 2.05
C LEU A 317 -0.10 6.01 3.04
N GLN A 318 -0.21 4.99 3.90
CA GLN A 318 -1.20 4.98 4.99
C GLN A 318 -1.10 6.22 5.89
N SER A 319 0.08 6.83 5.98
CA SER A 319 0.32 8.10 6.65
C SER A 319 -0.58 9.24 6.15
N MET A 320 -0.89 9.28 4.85
CA MET A 320 -1.76 10.30 4.24
C MET A 320 -3.22 10.17 4.71
N THR A 321 -3.66 8.96 5.05
CA THR A 321 -5.00 8.71 5.59
C THR A 321 -5.21 9.43 6.91
N ILE A 322 -4.15 9.60 7.71
CA ILE A 322 -4.21 10.31 8.99
C ILE A 322 -4.62 11.77 8.79
N LEU A 323 -4.29 12.40 7.67
CA LEU A 323 -4.62 13.80 7.41
C LEU A 323 -6.13 14.01 7.29
N TYR A 324 -6.86 13.07 6.64
CA TYR A 324 -8.33 13.11 6.63
C TYR A 324 -8.91 12.97 8.04
N ILE A 325 -8.40 11.97 8.77
CA ILE A 325 -8.84 11.67 10.14
C ILE A 325 -8.57 12.85 11.05
N TYR A 326 -7.37 13.42 10.98
CA TYR A 326 -6.97 14.52 11.85
C TYR A 326 -7.76 15.81 11.54
N THR A 327 -8.12 16.03 10.29
CA THR A 327 -9.03 17.15 9.93
C THR A 327 -10.40 17.01 10.60
N VAL A 328 -10.94 15.79 10.66
CA VAL A 328 -12.18 15.48 11.41
C VAL A 328 -12.00 15.75 12.90
N ILE A 329 -10.85 15.35 13.46
CA ILE A 329 -10.54 15.57 14.89
C ILE A 329 -10.40 17.06 15.21
N LEU A 330 -9.65 17.81 14.39
CA LEU A 330 -9.51 19.26 14.55
C LEU A 330 -10.85 19.97 14.48
N TYR A 331 -11.70 19.54 13.55
CA TYR A 331 -13.04 20.09 13.41
C TYR A 331 -13.86 19.91 14.69
N GLU A 332 -13.90 18.70 15.26
CA GLU A 332 -14.67 18.42 16.48
C GLU A 332 -14.14 19.17 17.69
N LYS A 333 -12.82 19.20 17.88
CA LYS A 333 -12.22 19.74 19.09
C LYS A 333 -12.13 21.26 19.11
N TYR A 334 -11.81 21.85 17.96
CA TYR A 334 -11.38 23.24 17.92
C TYR A 334 -12.19 24.14 16.98
N ALA A 335 -12.84 23.61 15.96
CA ALA A 335 -13.52 24.43 14.98
C ALA A 335 -15.01 24.65 15.27
N LYS A 336 -15.44 24.94 16.47
CA LYS A 336 -16.85 25.13 16.93
C LYS A 336 -17.75 25.92 15.94
N ILE A 337 -17.94 25.41 14.73
CA ILE A 337 -18.73 26.03 13.67
C ILE A 337 -20.06 25.31 13.54
N ASN A 338 -21.14 26.03 13.24
CA ASN A 338 -22.49 25.47 13.07
C ASN A 338 -22.66 24.57 11.82
N PHE A 339 -21.57 24.19 11.13
CA PHE A 339 -21.61 23.36 9.92
C PHE A 339 -21.32 21.86 10.18
N LYS A 340 -21.57 21.36 11.40
CA LYS A 340 -21.31 19.93 11.74
C LYS A 340 -21.88 18.96 10.72
N ASN A 341 -23.10 19.16 10.32
CA ASN A 341 -23.78 18.27 9.38
C ASN A 341 -23.14 18.30 7.98
N LEU A 342 -22.71 19.46 7.51
CA LEU A 342 -22.11 19.61 6.17
C LEU A 342 -20.74 18.91 6.10
N ALA A 343 -19.89 19.06 7.12
CA ALA A 343 -18.59 18.38 7.18
C ALA A 343 -18.76 16.86 7.26
N CYS A 344 -19.71 16.36 8.06
CA CYS A 344 -20.02 14.93 8.11
C CYS A 344 -20.51 14.40 6.76
N VAL A 345 -21.43 15.12 6.09
CA VAL A 345 -21.92 14.76 4.75
C VAL A 345 -20.79 14.72 3.74
N PHE A 346 -19.88 15.70 3.79
CA PHE A 346 -18.72 15.71 2.90
C PHE A 346 -17.82 14.47 3.10
N PHE A 347 -17.45 14.12 4.34
CA PHE A 347 -16.61 12.95 4.60
C PHE A 347 -17.34 11.63 4.29
N ILE A 348 -18.65 11.55 4.48
CA ILE A 348 -19.45 10.40 4.03
C ILE A 348 -19.36 10.29 2.50
N ALA A 349 -19.48 11.40 1.77
CA ALA A 349 -19.33 11.38 0.31
C ALA A 349 -17.93 10.93 -0.13
N VAL A 350 -16.86 11.32 0.58
CA VAL A 350 -15.50 10.83 0.35
C VAL A 350 -15.43 9.30 0.55
N VAL A 351 -15.99 8.78 1.64
CA VAL A 351 -16.04 7.33 1.92
C VAL A 351 -16.79 6.58 0.82
N ILE A 352 -17.95 7.09 0.39
CA ILE A 352 -18.74 6.49 -0.71
C ILE A 352 -17.94 6.50 -2.01
N ASN A 353 -17.33 7.62 -2.37
CA ASN A 353 -16.50 7.74 -3.58
C ASN A 353 -15.34 6.74 -3.58
N ASN A 354 -14.61 6.65 -2.47
CA ASN A 354 -13.51 5.69 -2.32
C ASN A 354 -14.00 4.24 -2.40
N SER A 355 -15.18 3.96 -1.82
CA SER A 355 -15.81 2.63 -1.89
C SER A 355 -16.19 2.25 -3.32
N LEU A 356 -16.73 3.19 -4.10
CA LEU A 356 -17.00 2.99 -5.52
C LEU A 356 -15.72 2.69 -6.30
N ILE A 357 -14.65 3.47 -6.08
CA ILE A 357 -13.36 3.26 -6.70
C ILE A 357 -12.80 1.87 -6.34
N ALA A 358 -12.88 1.46 -5.08
CA ALA A 358 -12.44 0.15 -4.62
C ALA A 358 -13.13 -0.96 -5.41
N ASN A 359 -14.47 -0.95 -5.48
CA ASN A 359 -15.26 -1.98 -6.13
C ASN A 359 -15.08 -2.02 -7.65
N ILE A 360 -14.90 -0.86 -8.30
CA ILE A 360 -14.55 -0.78 -9.71
C ILE A 360 -13.21 -1.47 -9.96
N ASN A 361 -12.20 -1.19 -9.14
CA ASN A 361 -10.88 -1.80 -9.29
C ASN A 361 -10.90 -3.31 -9.00
N TYR A 362 -11.66 -3.77 -8.00
CA TYR A 362 -11.84 -5.21 -7.75
C TYR A 362 -12.55 -5.92 -8.90
N PHE A 363 -13.54 -5.27 -9.52
CA PHE A 363 -14.16 -5.80 -10.72
C PHE A 363 -13.16 -5.93 -11.88
N TYR A 364 -12.26 -4.96 -12.06
CA TYR A 364 -11.18 -5.07 -13.04
C TYR A 364 -10.22 -6.21 -12.76
N LEU A 365 -9.82 -6.41 -11.50
CA LEU A 365 -9.00 -7.57 -11.12
C LEU A 365 -9.70 -8.88 -11.48
N ASN A 366 -11.02 -8.95 -11.27
CA ASN A 366 -11.80 -10.12 -11.67
C ASN A 366 -11.75 -10.35 -13.19
N LEU A 367 -11.96 -9.30 -13.97
CA LEU A 367 -11.88 -9.42 -15.43
C LEU A 367 -10.48 -9.84 -15.90
N CYS A 368 -9.42 -9.33 -15.27
CA CYS A 368 -8.05 -9.75 -15.56
C CYS A 368 -7.85 -11.24 -15.24
N TYR A 369 -8.35 -11.69 -14.09
CA TYR A 369 -8.27 -13.09 -13.71
C TYR A 369 -9.04 -14.01 -14.63
N GLU A 370 -10.31 -13.70 -14.93
CA GLU A 370 -11.16 -14.49 -15.83
C GLU A 370 -10.56 -14.61 -17.25
N ASN A 371 -10.06 -13.51 -17.82
CA ASN A 371 -9.40 -13.53 -19.11
C ASN A 371 -8.11 -14.35 -19.10
N THR A 372 -7.29 -14.19 -18.07
CA THR A 372 -6.06 -14.98 -17.95
C THR A 372 -6.38 -16.47 -17.77
N TYR A 373 -7.43 -16.78 -16.99
CA TYR A 373 -7.89 -18.17 -16.79
C TYR A 373 -8.36 -18.79 -18.11
N ALA A 374 -9.20 -18.11 -18.89
CA ALA A 374 -9.68 -18.59 -20.18
C ALA A 374 -8.53 -18.83 -21.17
N GLU A 375 -7.61 -17.87 -21.28
CA GLU A 375 -6.44 -17.99 -22.15
C GLU A 375 -5.52 -19.13 -21.72
N SER A 376 -5.27 -19.27 -20.42
CA SER A 376 -4.43 -20.34 -19.88
C SER A 376 -5.06 -21.73 -20.11
N LEU A 377 -6.39 -21.83 -20.06
CA LEU A 377 -7.08 -23.07 -20.39
C LEU A 377 -6.83 -23.49 -21.84
N GLU A 378 -6.90 -22.55 -22.80
CA GLU A 378 -6.57 -22.84 -24.20
C GLU A 378 -5.10 -23.29 -24.34
N ILE A 379 -4.17 -22.65 -23.61
CA ILE A 379 -2.76 -23.04 -23.60
C ILE A 379 -2.61 -24.47 -23.08
N VAL A 380 -3.24 -24.81 -21.97
CA VAL A 380 -3.17 -26.15 -21.35
C VAL A 380 -3.75 -27.21 -22.31
N MET A 381 -4.89 -26.93 -22.95
CA MET A 381 -5.46 -27.86 -23.94
C MET A 381 -4.51 -28.10 -25.13
N ARG A 382 -3.82 -27.08 -25.60
CA ARG A 382 -2.82 -27.25 -26.70
C ARG A 382 -1.56 -27.95 -26.20
N ILE A 383 -1.16 -27.74 -24.96
CA ILE A 383 -0.05 -28.48 -24.33
C ILE A 383 -0.36 -29.98 -24.34
N HIS A 384 -1.54 -30.40 -23.89
CA HIS A 384 -1.94 -31.82 -23.90
C HIS A 384 -1.92 -32.41 -25.33
N GLN A 385 -2.43 -31.68 -26.31
CA GLN A 385 -2.39 -32.13 -27.74
C GLN A 385 -0.95 -32.27 -28.25
N LEU A 386 -0.02 -31.42 -27.82
CA LEU A 386 1.39 -31.52 -28.22
C LEU A 386 2.09 -32.69 -27.51
N GLN A 387 1.73 -32.96 -26.25
CA GLN A 387 2.31 -34.07 -25.45
C GLN A 387 1.98 -35.45 -26.02
N ASP A 388 0.86 -35.58 -26.78
CA ASP A 388 0.53 -36.84 -27.47
C ASP A 388 1.59 -37.22 -28.51
N ASN A 389 2.31 -36.23 -29.07
CA ASN A 389 3.22 -36.42 -30.19
C ASN A 389 4.67 -35.99 -29.89
N GLN A 390 4.93 -35.21 -28.83
CA GLN A 390 6.23 -34.62 -28.52
C GLN A 390 6.49 -34.58 -27.03
N THR A 391 7.72 -34.80 -26.63
CA THR A 391 8.14 -34.70 -25.23
C THR A 391 8.92 -33.39 -25.02
N PHE A 392 8.55 -32.64 -23.99
CA PHE A 392 9.29 -31.45 -23.52
C PHE A 392 9.32 -31.40 -22.01
N LYS A 393 10.33 -30.76 -21.45
CA LYS A 393 10.50 -30.62 -19.99
C LYS A 393 10.34 -29.18 -19.53
N ASN A 394 10.65 -28.22 -20.39
CA ASN A 394 10.70 -26.82 -20.05
C ASN A 394 9.71 -26.02 -20.90
N VAL A 395 9.29 -24.85 -20.38
CA VAL A 395 8.47 -23.89 -21.10
C VAL A 395 9.22 -22.55 -21.22
N ALA A 396 9.17 -21.93 -22.39
CA ALA A 396 9.67 -20.59 -22.64
C ALA A 396 8.56 -19.71 -23.22
N PHE A 397 8.37 -18.54 -22.63
CA PHE A 397 7.41 -17.53 -23.01
C PHE A 397 8.11 -16.41 -23.76
N PHE A 398 7.61 -16.01 -24.93
CA PHE A 398 8.14 -14.92 -25.73
C PHE A 398 7.06 -13.90 -26.03
N GLY A 399 7.34 -12.64 -25.70
CA GLY A 399 6.44 -11.51 -25.91
C GLY A 399 6.16 -10.74 -24.62
N ASP A 400 5.63 -9.53 -24.77
CA ASP A 400 5.23 -8.68 -23.65
C ASP A 400 3.71 -8.54 -23.64
N LYS A 401 3.05 -9.05 -22.59
CA LYS A 401 1.59 -9.01 -22.42
C LYS A 401 1.13 -7.95 -21.42
N ARG A 402 2.03 -7.13 -20.90
CA ARG A 402 1.72 -6.19 -19.83
C ARG A 402 0.62 -5.19 -20.17
N ASP A 403 0.47 -4.83 -21.43
CA ASP A 403 -0.49 -3.82 -21.89
C ASP A 403 -1.67 -4.40 -22.74
N ASP A 404 -1.75 -5.72 -22.90
CA ASP A 404 -2.73 -6.37 -23.81
C ASP A 404 -4.17 -6.43 -23.28
N MET A 405 -4.39 -6.19 -21.98
CA MET A 405 -5.73 -6.22 -21.41
C MET A 405 -6.46 -4.89 -21.62
N GLN A 406 -7.13 -4.77 -22.75
CA GLN A 406 -8.03 -3.65 -23.04
C GLN A 406 -9.48 -4.08 -22.84
N PHE A 407 -10.06 -3.75 -21.70
CA PHE A 407 -11.50 -3.93 -21.50
C PHE A 407 -12.25 -2.75 -22.13
N THR A 408 -12.95 -3.02 -23.22
CA THR A 408 -13.82 -2.04 -23.87
C THR A 408 -15.21 -2.11 -23.24
N LEU A 409 -15.41 -1.41 -22.13
CA LEU A 409 -16.76 -1.16 -21.64
C LEU A 409 -17.45 -0.17 -22.58
N LYS A 410 -18.69 -0.49 -23.01
CA LYS A 410 -19.49 0.42 -23.86
C LYS A 410 -19.67 1.78 -23.16
N ASP A 411 -19.86 2.85 -23.95
CA ASP A 411 -19.99 4.24 -23.51
C ASP A 411 -21.14 4.43 -22.51
N THR A 412 -20.90 4.18 -21.27
CA THR A 412 -21.78 4.45 -20.13
C THR A 412 -21.19 5.56 -19.29
N VAL A 413 -21.99 6.18 -18.41
CA VAL A 413 -21.49 7.10 -17.40
C VAL A 413 -20.39 6.46 -16.57
N THR A 414 -20.54 5.17 -16.25
CA THR A 414 -19.56 4.34 -15.54
C THR A 414 -18.25 4.24 -16.33
N ASN A 415 -18.30 4.07 -17.66
CA ASN A 415 -17.09 4.00 -18.48
C ASN A 415 -16.31 5.31 -18.51
N LYS A 416 -16.99 6.47 -18.52
CA LYS A 416 -16.34 7.78 -18.39
C LYS A 416 -15.67 7.93 -17.03
N TYR A 417 -16.33 7.48 -15.98
CA TYR A 417 -15.80 7.48 -14.63
C TYR A 417 -14.56 6.58 -14.52
N ILE A 418 -14.65 5.35 -15.02
CA ILE A 418 -13.55 4.37 -15.05
C ILE A 418 -12.37 4.87 -15.91
N LYS A 419 -12.61 5.46 -17.07
CA LYS A 419 -11.54 6.07 -17.89
C LYS A 419 -10.82 7.20 -17.16
N ALA A 420 -11.55 7.99 -16.38
CA ALA A 420 -10.94 8.99 -15.53
C ALA A 420 -10.12 8.37 -14.40
N GLU A 421 -10.55 7.21 -13.89
CA GLU A 421 -9.93 6.48 -12.80
C GLU A 421 -8.87 5.46 -13.27
N LYS A 422 -8.77 5.12 -14.55
CA LYS A 422 -7.71 4.26 -15.12
C LYS A 422 -6.30 4.84 -14.89
N ASP A 423 -6.19 6.15 -14.78
CA ASP A 423 -4.97 6.84 -14.38
C ASP A 423 -4.85 6.91 -12.84
N PHE A 424 -5.80 6.29 -12.11
CA PHE A 424 -5.79 6.26 -10.66
C PHE A 424 -4.62 5.42 -10.17
N VAL A 425 -4.08 5.87 -9.08
CA VAL A 425 -2.79 5.60 -8.50
C VAL A 425 -2.56 4.16 -8.02
N TYR A 426 -3.48 3.25 -8.29
CA TYR A 426 -3.36 1.86 -7.85
C TYR A 426 -2.32 1.03 -8.63
N GLY A 427 -1.47 1.70 -9.41
CA GLY A 427 -0.38 1.10 -10.15
C GLY A 427 -0.82 0.46 -11.47
N ARG A 428 0.09 0.42 -12.44
CA ARG A 428 -0.09 -0.25 -13.74
C ARG A 428 -0.40 -1.75 -13.61
N ASP A 429 -0.08 -2.32 -12.46
CA ASP A 429 -0.08 -3.77 -12.24
C ASP A 429 -1.47 -4.38 -12.09
N ILE A 430 -2.54 -3.57 -12.00
CA ILE A 430 -3.92 -4.04 -11.83
C ILE A 430 -4.57 -4.41 -13.17
N TYR A 431 -4.17 -3.76 -14.25
CA TYR A 431 -4.84 -3.84 -15.55
C TYR A 431 -4.05 -4.62 -16.59
N ARG A 432 -3.19 -5.52 -16.19
CA ARG A 432 -2.38 -6.33 -17.08
C ARG A 432 -2.68 -7.82 -16.96
N SER A 433 -2.25 -8.59 -17.94
CA SER A 433 -2.25 -10.04 -17.87
C SER A 433 -1.54 -10.51 -16.59
N LEU A 434 -2.05 -11.56 -15.97
CA LEU A 434 -1.43 -12.20 -14.82
C LEU A 434 -0.30 -13.16 -15.25
N ILE A 435 -0.12 -13.34 -16.56
CA ILE A 435 0.97 -14.11 -17.16
C ILE A 435 1.74 -13.19 -18.11
N ASP A 436 2.94 -12.80 -17.74
CA ASP A 436 3.80 -11.91 -18.52
C ASP A 436 5.22 -12.47 -18.75
N ASP A 437 5.52 -13.61 -18.16
CA ASP A 437 6.77 -14.35 -18.35
C ASP A 437 6.58 -15.87 -18.14
N SER A 438 7.68 -16.64 -18.29
CA SER A 438 7.67 -18.09 -18.11
C SER A 438 7.36 -18.53 -16.67
N ASP A 439 7.80 -17.75 -15.69
CA ASP A 439 7.60 -18.08 -14.29
C ASP A 439 6.13 -17.85 -13.87
N SER A 440 5.56 -16.71 -14.23
CA SER A 440 4.14 -16.39 -13.96
C SER A 440 3.20 -17.35 -14.67
N LEU A 441 3.49 -17.72 -15.94
CA LEU A 441 2.72 -18.72 -16.69
C LEU A 441 2.76 -20.08 -15.99
N SER A 442 3.95 -20.55 -15.63
CA SER A 442 4.12 -21.86 -14.99
C SER A 442 3.39 -21.93 -13.65
N ASN A 443 3.54 -20.91 -12.81
CA ASN A 443 2.86 -20.82 -11.52
C ASN A 443 1.34 -20.76 -11.67
N PHE A 444 0.85 -19.96 -12.61
CA PHE A 444 -0.59 -19.83 -12.87
C PHE A 444 -1.20 -21.17 -13.31
N ILE A 445 -0.54 -21.87 -14.21
CA ILE A 445 -0.97 -23.19 -14.72
C ILE A 445 -0.88 -24.25 -13.62
N GLU A 446 0.19 -24.28 -12.83
CA GLU A 446 0.33 -25.25 -11.73
C GLU A 446 -0.78 -25.06 -10.69
N VAL A 447 -1.06 -23.82 -10.27
CA VAL A 447 -2.08 -23.54 -9.25
C VAL A 447 -3.51 -23.80 -9.74
N ASN A 448 -3.85 -23.40 -10.98
CA ASN A 448 -5.24 -23.46 -11.43
C ASN A 448 -5.60 -24.77 -12.15
N TYR A 449 -4.61 -25.46 -12.74
CA TYR A 449 -4.86 -26.69 -13.54
C TYR A 449 -4.09 -27.92 -13.05
N GLY A 450 -3.22 -27.79 -12.05
CA GLY A 450 -2.42 -28.87 -11.51
C GLY A 450 -1.33 -29.38 -12.47
N LEU A 451 -1.08 -28.69 -13.59
CA LEU A 451 -0.06 -29.07 -14.58
C LEU A 451 1.28 -28.38 -14.24
N LYS A 452 2.26 -29.19 -13.85
CA LYS A 452 3.59 -28.69 -13.51
C LYS A 452 4.46 -28.48 -14.73
N LEU A 453 4.74 -27.22 -15.04
CA LEU A 453 5.67 -26.79 -16.08
C LEU A 453 6.94 -26.23 -15.42
N VAL A 454 8.10 -26.50 -16.00
CA VAL A 454 9.36 -25.96 -15.52
C VAL A 454 9.80 -24.81 -16.42
N PRO A 455 9.94 -23.57 -15.93
CA PRO A 455 10.45 -22.45 -16.71
C PRO A 455 11.84 -22.76 -17.29
N ALA A 456 12.05 -22.42 -18.55
CA ALA A 456 13.34 -22.57 -19.18
C ALA A 456 14.39 -21.64 -18.55
N LYS A 457 15.63 -22.11 -18.46
CA LYS A 457 16.74 -21.28 -17.95
C LYS A 457 16.99 -20.10 -18.87
N LYS A 458 17.43 -18.96 -18.32
CA LYS A 458 17.71 -17.73 -19.09
C LYS A 458 18.68 -17.96 -20.28
N SER A 459 19.65 -18.84 -20.14
CA SER A 459 20.54 -19.22 -21.26
C SER A 459 19.75 -19.82 -22.42
N VAL A 460 18.84 -20.78 -22.14
CA VAL A 460 18.02 -21.44 -23.15
C VAL A 460 17.06 -20.42 -23.81
N ILE A 461 16.46 -19.55 -23.01
CA ILE A 461 15.60 -18.47 -23.53
C ILE A 461 16.40 -17.56 -24.49
N ASN A 462 17.62 -17.16 -24.09
CA ASN A 462 18.48 -16.33 -24.94
C ASN A 462 18.93 -17.03 -26.23
N ASP A 463 19.14 -18.35 -26.20
CA ASP A 463 19.51 -19.11 -27.41
C ASP A 463 18.30 -19.23 -28.36
N ILE A 464 17.13 -19.56 -27.82
CA ILE A 464 15.88 -19.64 -28.60
C ILE A 464 15.48 -18.26 -29.17
N SER A 465 15.71 -17.16 -28.43
CA SER A 465 15.36 -15.80 -28.89
C SER A 465 16.11 -15.40 -30.17
N LYS A 466 17.23 -16.03 -30.48
CA LYS A 466 18.04 -15.79 -31.70
C LYS A 466 17.80 -16.83 -32.79
N SER A 467 16.88 -17.77 -32.58
CA SER A 467 16.64 -18.86 -33.53
C SER A 467 15.75 -18.42 -34.69
N ARG A 468 16.05 -18.89 -35.89
CA ARG A 468 15.18 -18.69 -37.05
C ARG A 468 13.81 -19.36 -36.88
N GLU A 469 13.72 -20.38 -36.05
CA GLU A 469 12.48 -21.08 -35.75
C GLU A 469 11.50 -20.20 -35.00
N LEU A 470 11.96 -19.45 -34.01
CA LEU A 470 11.15 -18.48 -33.29
C LEU A 470 10.69 -17.32 -34.18
N GLU A 471 11.58 -16.81 -35.05
CA GLU A 471 11.22 -15.76 -36.01
C GLU A 471 10.07 -16.19 -36.91
N GLY A 472 10.11 -17.44 -37.41
CA GLY A 472 9.08 -18.03 -38.30
C GLY A 472 7.77 -18.40 -37.58
N MET A 473 7.71 -18.37 -36.25
CA MET A 473 6.49 -18.66 -35.52
C MET A 473 5.49 -17.52 -35.63
N LYS A 474 4.21 -17.86 -35.78
CA LYS A 474 3.11 -16.90 -35.64
C LYS A 474 2.90 -16.55 -34.17
N CYS A 475 2.27 -15.41 -33.91
CA CYS A 475 1.92 -15.01 -32.54
C CYS A 475 0.60 -15.67 -32.10
N TRP A 476 0.47 -15.87 -30.78
CA TRP A 476 -0.77 -16.32 -30.14
C TRP A 476 -1.96 -15.42 -30.55
N PRO A 477 -3.15 -15.97 -30.81
CA PRO A 477 -3.60 -17.36 -30.65
C PRO A 477 -3.47 -18.24 -31.91
N ALA A 478 -2.64 -17.91 -32.90
CA ALA A 478 -2.48 -18.70 -34.11
C ALA A 478 -2.04 -20.16 -33.80
N LYS A 479 -2.39 -21.10 -34.69
CA LYS A 479 -2.05 -22.53 -34.49
C LYS A 479 -0.53 -22.74 -34.30
N ASP A 480 0.29 -21.99 -35.07
CA ASP A 480 1.76 -22.14 -35.06
C ASP A 480 2.46 -21.27 -34.01
N SER A 481 1.72 -20.75 -33.01
CA SER A 481 2.28 -19.95 -31.91
C SER A 481 2.92 -20.77 -30.78
N MET A 482 2.72 -22.11 -30.84
CA MET A 482 3.28 -23.04 -29.86
C MET A 482 4.04 -24.15 -30.63
N LYS A 483 5.32 -24.32 -30.31
CA LYS A 483 6.21 -25.34 -30.86
C LYS A 483 7.21 -25.84 -29.84
N VAL A 484 7.68 -27.06 -30.03
CA VAL A 484 8.81 -27.57 -29.24
C VAL A 484 10.10 -27.31 -30.02
N ILE A 485 10.99 -26.50 -29.43
CA ILE A 485 12.31 -26.16 -29.96
C ILE A 485 13.35 -26.66 -28.96
N ASP A 486 14.26 -27.49 -29.37
CA ASP A 486 15.32 -28.10 -28.56
C ASP A 486 14.80 -28.68 -27.21
N GLY A 487 13.67 -29.40 -27.24
CA GLY A 487 13.05 -30.00 -26.06
C GLY A 487 12.39 -29.00 -25.11
N THR A 488 12.27 -27.74 -25.50
CA THR A 488 11.57 -26.67 -24.77
C THR A 488 10.27 -26.30 -25.49
N LEU A 489 9.16 -26.30 -24.79
CA LEU A 489 7.90 -25.76 -25.30
C LEU A 489 8.00 -24.23 -25.39
N VAL A 490 7.92 -23.70 -26.59
CA VAL A 490 7.96 -22.27 -26.87
C VAL A 490 6.55 -21.75 -27.15
N ILE A 491 6.15 -20.71 -26.46
CA ILE A 491 4.89 -20.01 -26.67
C ILE A 491 5.22 -18.55 -27.03
N LYS A 492 4.83 -18.13 -28.26
CA LYS A 492 5.08 -16.80 -28.78
C LYS A 492 3.80 -15.96 -28.75
N PHE A 493 3.75 -14.97 -27.85
CA PHE A 493 2.59 -14.07 -27.72
C PHE A 493 2.66 -12.87 -28.68
N ASN A 494 3.80 -12.25 -28.79
CA ASN A 494 4.05 -11.18 -29.75
C ASN A 494 5.54 -11.08 -30.11
N ASN A 495 5.94 -10.08 -30.90
CA ASN A 495 7.32 -9.89 -31.36
C ASN A 495 8.15 -8.97 -30.44
N ASN A 496 7.61 -8.58 -29.29
CA ASN A 496 8.31 -7.74 -28.31
C ASN A 496 9.02 -8.63 -27.26
N TYR A 497 10.21 -9.16 -27.56
CA TYR A 497 10.97 -10.04 -26.68
C TYR A 497 12.48 -9.79 -26.78
#